data_0c800750076fa78775de3ed84669292b
#
_entry.id   0c800750076fa78775de3ed84669292b
#
_cell.length_a   1.000
_cell.length_b   1.000
_cell.length_c   1.000
_cell.angle_alpha   90.00
_cell.angle_beta   90.00
_cell.angle_gamma   90.00
#
_symmetry.space_group_name_H-M   'P 1'
#
loop_
_entity.id
_entity.type
_entity.pdbx_description
1 polymer ?
#
loop_
_entity_poly.entity_id
_entity_poly.type
_entity_poly.pdbx_seq_one_letter_code
_entity_poly.pdbx_strand_id
1 'polypeptide(L)'
;TFHSGGVAGNAATQNTYAINQTGRIEIDELRTITTEAGDVIVVSRLTEMRLVDTNTGVVLTTFNIPYASKLFITPGETYEKGTQVCEWDPYKATLIIEQAGRLQYQDVVEGVTAKTEVDDQTGKKEVSIIETKDKTKMPSAHIVDEEGNILRTYNLPVKALLVHTDGTDVKVGDSLFTQTRSFGTAGDITGGLPRVTELFEARNPSNPAIVAEIDGEVTFGRIKRGNRELSITSKLGEVKSYLIP
;
A
#
# COMPACT_ATOMS: atom_id res chain seq x y z
N THR A 1 -16.60 0.72 33.02
CA THR A 1 -16.36 2.03 32.37
C THR A 1 -16.68 1.89 30.91
N PHE A 2 -17.80 2.47 30.47
CA PHE A 2 -18.11 2.55 29.03
C PHE A 2 -17.19 3.58 28.41
N HIS A 3 -16.22 3.13 27.65
CA HIS A 3 -15.45 4.02 26.80
C HIS A 3 -16.31 4.30 25.57
N SER A 4 -16.87 5.48 25.47
CA SER A 4 -17.37 6.00 24.21
C SER A 4 -16.13 6.11 23.30
N GLY A 5 -16.03 5.22 22.30
CA GLY A 5 -14.99 5.35 21.28
C GLY A 5 -15.14 6.71 20.64
N GLY A 6 -14.10 7.54 20.73
CA GLY A 6 -14.05 8.80 20.00
C GLY A 6 -14.23 8.52 18.52
N VAL A 7 -14.98 9.35 17.83
CA VAL A 7 -15.05 9.35 16.37
C VAL A 7 -13.67 9.76 15.87
N ALA A 8 -12.86 8.78 15.47
CA ALA A 8 -11.64 9.06 14.73
C ALA A 8 -12.10 9.58 13.36
N GLY A 9 -11.80 10.83 13.06
CA GLY A 9 -12.04 11.38 11.74
C GLY A 9 -11.26 10.55 10.72
N ASN A 10 -11.95 9.91 9.81
CA ASN A 10 -11.35 9.17 8.69
C ASN A 10 -10.69 10.18 7.76
N ALA A 11 -9.39 10.43 7.94
CA ALA A 11 -8.60 11.17 6.98
C ALA A 11 -8.31 10.26 5.79
N ALA A 12 -8.57 10.72 4.57
CA ALA A 12 -8.18 9.99 3.36
C ALA A 12 -6.67 9.72 3.39
N THR A 13 -6.28 8.46 3.28
CA THR A 13 -4.88 8.08 3.34
C THR A 13 -4.17 8.56 2.07
N GLN A 14 -3.09 9.31 2.25
CA GLN A 14 -2.28 9.81 1.14
C GLN A 14 -1.48 8.64 0.53
N ASN A 15 -1.54 8.50 -0.77
CA ASN A 15 -0.82 7.48 -1.55
C ASN A 15 0.20 8.08 -2.53
N THR A 16 0.27 9.41 -2.62
CA THR A 16 1.18 10.14 -3.50
C THR A 16 1.84 11.28 -2.74
N TYR A 17 3.06 11.61 -3.11
CA TYR A 17 3.73 12.81 -2.63
C TYR A 17 4.10 13.70 -3.81
N ALA A 18 3.76 14.97 -3.71
CA ALA A 18 4.14 16.01 -4.67
C ALA A 18 4.83 17.16 -3.93
N ILE A 19 5.85 17.73 -4.55
CA ILE A 19 6.59 18.85 -3.97
C ILE A 19 5.74 20.12 -3.90
N ASN A 20 5.87 20.84 -2.79
CA ASN A 20 5.08 22.03 -2.50
C ASN A 20 5.79 23.34 -2.89
N GLN A 21 7.07 23.29 -3.25
CA GLN A 21 7.92 24.40 -3.65
C GLN A 21 8.88 23.95 -4.76
N THR A 22 9.36 24.89 -5.58
CA THR A 22 10.39 24.63 -6.58
C THR A 22 11.77 24.46 -5.92
N GLY A 23 12.52 23.43 -6.28
CA GLY A 23 13.85 23.17 -5.72
C GLY A 23 14.52 21.95 -6.31
N ARG A 24 15.79 21.75 -5.92
CA ARG A 24 16.56 20.57 -6.28
C ARG A 24 16.30 19.43 -5.32
N ILE A 25 16.11 18.24 -5.84
CA ILE A 25 15.87 17.05 -5.04
C ILE A 25 17.19 16.33 -4.76
N GLU A 26 17.48 16.13 -3.47
CA GLU A 26 18.59 15.30 -3.01
C GLU A 26 18.01 14.11 -2.25
N ILE A 27 18.53 12.90 -2.56
CA ILE A 27 18.09 11.66 -1.92
C ILE A 27 19.32 10.89 -1.48
N ASP A 28 19.39 10.60 -0.20
CA ASP A 28 20.47 9.80 0.38
C ASP A 28 20.11 8.31 0.35
N GLU A 29 21.12 7.45 0.12
CA GLU A 29 21.04 5.99 0.18
C GLU A 29 19.90 5.37 -0.67
N LEU A 30 19.59 5.99 -1.81
CA LEU A 30 18.57 5.49 -2.72
C LEU A 30 19.04 4.23 -3.44
N ARG A 31 18.30 3.13 -3.24
CA ARG A 31 18.41 1.92 -4.05
C ARG A 31 17.09 1.71 -4.79
N THR A 32 17.17 1.57 -6.08
CA THR A 32 16.03 1.35 -6.95
C THR A 32 16.26 0.13 -7.84
N ILE A 33 15.17 -0.41 -8.31
CA ILE A 33 15.14 -1.39 -9.39
C ILE A 33 14.26 -0.84 -10.52
N THR A 34 14.57 -1.23 -11.74
CA THR A 34 13.73 -0.90 -12.89
C THR A 34 12.99 -2.16 -13.32
N THR A 35 11.68 -2.09 -13.39
CA THR A 35 10.83 -3.18 -13.88
C THR A 35 10.93 -3.30 -15.41
N GLU A 36 10.47 -4.40 -16.00
CA GLU A 36 10.38 -4.55 -17.45
C GLU A 36 9.48 -3.49 -18.12
N ALA A 37 8.51 -2.98 -17.38
CA ALA A 37 7.63 -1.90 -17.84
C ALA A 37 8.33 -0.51 -17.84
N GLY A 38 9.56 -0.43 -17.32
CA GLY A 38 10.32 0.81 -17.20
C GLY A 38 10.02 1.60 -15.92
N ASP A 39 9.23 1.06 -15.01
CA ASP A 39 8.94 1.71 -13.73
C ASP A 39 10.11 1.59 -12.76
N VAL A 40 10.44 2.70 -12.12
CA VAL A 40 11.49 2.75 -11.09
C VAL A 40 10.87 2.55 -9.72
N ILE A 41 11.24 1.46 -9.04
CA ILE A 41 10.70 1.11 -7.72
C ILE A 41 11.80 1.23 -6.67
N VAL A 42 11.48 1.86 -5.54
CA VAL A 42 12.38 2.04 -4.40
C VAL A 42 12.45 0.76 -3.58
N VAL A 43 13.66 0.21 -3.41
CA VAL A 43 13.92 -1.01 -2.61
C VAL A 43 14.77 -0.74 -1.37
N SER A 44 15.11 0.50 -1.09
CA SER A 44 15.70 0.92 0.17
C SER A 44 14.63 1.11 1.24
N ARG A 45 14.93 0.71 2.48
CA ARG A 45 13.96 0.76 3.59
C ARG A 45 13.89 2.13 4.27
N LEU A 46 14.98 2.85 4.27
CA LEU A 46 15.12 4.18 4.88
C LEU A 46 15.69 5.09 3.80
N THR A 47 14.85 5.85 3.15
CA THR A 47 15.25 6.77 2.10
C THR A 47 14.65 8.13 2.40
N GLU A 48 15.52 9.07 2.77
CA GLU A 48 15.15 10.45 3.02
C GLU A 48 15.40 11.29 1.77
N MET A 49 14.36 11.97 1.31
CA MET A 49 14.43 12.97 0.26
C MET A 49 14.46 14.35 0.89
N ARG A 50 15.36 15.19 0.43
CA ARG A 50 15.45 16.61 0.79
C ARG A 50 15.19 17.46 -0.45
N LEU A 51 14.30 18.42 -0.30
CA LEU A 51 14.10 19.48 -1.29
C LEU A 51 14.95 20.68 -0.87
N VAL A 52 15.90 21.06 -1.72
CA VAL A 52 16.88 22.10 -1.45
C VAL A 52 16.64 23.29 -2.37
N ASP A 53 16.64 24.49 -1.82
CA ASP A 53 16.58 25.73 -2.61
C ASP A 53 17.86 25.86 -3.45
N THR A 54 17.71 26.02 -4.76
CA THR A 54 18.82 26.10 -5.72
C THR A 54 19.69 27.35 -5.53
N ASN A 55 19.16 28.41 -4.92
CA ASN A 55 19.88 29.68 -4.76
C ASN A 55 20.59 29.76 -3.42
N THR A 56 19.94 29.29 -2.34
CA THR A 56 20.44 29.45 -0.98
C THR A 56 21.10 28.19 -0.43
N GLY A 57 20.82 27.01 -1.04
CA GLY A 57 21.26 25.72 -0.52
C GLY A 57 20.55 25.28 0.77
N VAL A 58 19.48 25.96 1.16
CA VAL A 58 18.73 25.63 2.38
C VAL A 58 17.73 24.51 2.09
N VAL A 59 17.62 23.55 3.01
CA VAL A 59 16.62 22.47 2.94
C VAL A 59 15.23 23.07 3.22
N LEU A 60 14.36 23.01 2.20
CA LEU A 60 13.00 23.53 2.28
C LEU A 60 12.04 22.52 2.91
N THR A 61 12.19 21.25 2.55
CA THR A 61 11.29 20.16 3.02
C THR A 61 12.06 18.84 3.00
N THR A 62 11.75 17.99 3.96
CA THR A 62 12.23 16.62 4.04
C THR A 62 11.05 15.65 3.98
N PHE A 63 11.21 14.55 3.25
CA PHE A 63 10.19 13.50 3.13
C PHE A 63 10.83 12.12 3.09
N ASN A 64 10.27 11.18 3.86
CA ASN A 64 10.70 9.79 3.83
C ASN A 64 9.96 9.03 2.74
N ILE A 65 10.66 8.59 1.70
CA ILE A 65 10.09 7.82 0.60
C ILE A 65 9.82 6.39 1.10
N PRO A 66 8.56 5.91 1.03
CA PRO A 66 8.22 4.57 1.47
C PRO A 66 8.87 3.49 0.59
N TYR A 67 9.22 2.36 1.20
CA TYR A 67 9.63 1.15 0.48
C TYR A 67 8.53 0.68 -0.49
N ALA A 68 8.92 0.13 -1.64
CA ALA A 68 8.05 -0.30 -2.74
C ALA A 68 7.26 0.84 -3.41
N SER A 69 7.66 2.11 -3.22
CA SER A 69 7.07 3.22 -3.97
C SER A 69 7.61 3.27 -5.40
N LYS A 70 6.73 3.65 -6.31
CA LYS A 70 7.09 4.03 -7.68
C LYS A 70 7.62 5.46 -7.66
N LEU A 71 8.83 5.65 -8.20
CA LEU A 71 9.53 6.94 -8.24
C LEU A 71 9.40 7.57 -9.63
N PHE A 72 9.06 8.86 -9.69
CA PHE A 72 8.86 9.59 -10.95
C PHE A 72 9.94 10.64 -11.22
N ILE A 73 10.90 10.78 -10.29
CA ILE A 73 11.92 11.82 -10.35
C ILE A 73 13.32 11.22 -10.35
N THR A 74 14.29 12.00 -10.84
CA THR A 74 15.72 11.68 -10.80
C THR A 74 16.39 12.51 -9.70
N PRO A 75 17.16 11.89 -8.78
CA PRO A 75 17.93 12.64 -7.80
C PRO A 75 18.92 13.62 -8.44
N GLY A 76 19.09 14.79 -7.83
CA GLY A 76 19.99 15.83 -8.28
C GLY A 76 19.40 16.84 -9.26
N GLU A 77 18.22 16.58 -9.80
CA GLU A 77 17.52 17.50 -10.69
C GLU A 77 16.64 18.50 -9.96
N THR A 78 16.30 19.59 -10.65
CA THR A 78 15.40 20.63 -10.12
C THR A 78 14.00 20.44 -10.68
N TYR A 79 13.02 20.47 -9.81
CA TYR A 79 11.61 20.28 -10.15
C TYR A 79 10.75 21.45 -9.67
N GLU A 80 9.66 21.69 -10.38
CA GLU A 80 8.70 22.74 -10.05
C GLU A 80 7.68 22.26 -9.02
N LYS A 81 7.09 23.24 -8.32
CA LYS A 81 5.98 22.99 -7.40
C LYS A 81 4.85 22.20 -8.09
N GLY A 82 4.37 21.16 -7.43
CA GLY A 82 3.29 20.27 -7.90
C GLY A 82 3.77 19.04 -8.64
N THR A 83 5.10 18.90 -8.90
CA THR A 83 5.64 17.67 -9.49
C THR A 83 5.47 16.50 -8.53
N GLN A 84 4.88 15.42 -9.02
CA GLN A 84 4.74 14.17 -8.27
C GLN A 84 6.10 13.48 -8.13
N VAL A 85 6.48 13.16 -6.91
CA VAL A 85 7.75 12.51 -6.59
C VAL A 85 7.64 11.01 -6.58
N CYS A 86 6.66 10.51 -5.84
CA CYS A 86 6.46 9.07 -5.68
C CYS A 86 4.98 8.74 -5.43
N GLU A 87 4.67 7.47 -5.64
CA GLU A 87 3.37 6.87 -5.38
C GLU A 87 3.57 5.53 -4.67
N TRP A 88 2.75 5.22 -3.69
CA TRP A 88 2.79 3.96 -2.94
C TRP A 88 1.41 3.48 -2.54
N ASP A 89 1.30 2.20 -2.18
CA ASP A 89 0.09 1.65 -1.56
C ASP A 89 0.18 1.80 -0.03
N PRO A 90 -0.61 2.65 0.60
CA PRO A 90 -0.59 2.82 2.04
C PRO A 90 -1.20 1.63 2.79
N TYR A 91 -2.08 0.85 2.15
CA TYR A 91 -2.83 -0.25 2.78
C TYR A 91 -2.09 -1.58 2.76
N LYS A 92 -1.13 -1.73 1.87
CA LYS A 92 -0.35 -2.96 1.72
C LYS A 92 1.14 -2.70 1.92
N ALA A 93 1.78 -3.55 2.68
CA ALA A 93 3.23 -3.67 2.71
C ALA A 93 3.61 -4.78 1.73
N THR A 94 4.21 -4.43 0.62
CA THR A 94 4.61 -5.37 -0.43
C THR A 94 6.11 -5.59 -0.36
N LEU A 95 6.58 -6.84 -0.42
CA LEU A 95 8.00 -7.12 -0.61
C LEU A 95 8.27 -7.35 -2.09
N ILE A 96 9.25 -6.61 -2.62
CA ILE A 96 9.62 -6.63 -4.04
C ILE A 96 10.82 -7.56 -4.26
N ILE A 97 10.78 -8.33 -5.33
CA ILE A 97 11.85 -9.22 -5.76
C ILE A 97 12.93 -8.41 -6.45
N GLU A 98 14.16 -8.48 -5.92
CA GLU A 98 15.32 -7.72 -6.43
C GLU A 98 16.13 -8.49 -7.49
N GLN A 99 15.95 -9.80 -7.60
CA GLN A 99 16.67 -10.65 -8.56
C GLN A 99 15.72 -11.63 -9.25
N ALA A 100 15.85 -11.78 -10.56
CA ALA A 100 15.08 -12.75 -11.33
C ALA A 100 15.61 -14.17 -11.07
N GLY A 101 14.73 -15.15 -11.13
CA GLY A 101 15.06 -16.57 -10.96
C GLY A 101 13.82 -17.40 -10.69
N ARG A 102 14.03 -18.64 -10.27
CA ARG A 102 12.94 -19.53 -9.89
C ARG A 102 12.67 -19.43 -8.39
N LEU A 103 11.41 -19.25 -8.03
CA LEU A 103 10.97 -19.16 -6.64
C LEU A 103 10.84 -20.56 -6.03
N GLN A 104 11.44 -20.75 -4.85
CA GLN A 104 11.28 -21.96 -4.04
C GLN A 104 10.92 -21.58 -2.61
N TYR A 105 9.86 -22.17 -2.08
CA TYR A 105 9.48 -21.98 -0.69
C TYR A 105 10.09 -23.05 0.21
N GLN A 106 10.62 -22.61 1.34
CA GLN A 106 11.10 -23.48 2.41
C GLN A 106 10.22 -23.31 3.65
N ASP A 107 9.90 -24.43 4.33
CA ASP A 107 9.08 -24.48 5.54
C ASP A 107 7.67 -23.88 5.39
N VAL A 108 7.15 -23.77 4.17
CA VAL A 108 5.77 -23.38 3.90
C VAL A 108 4.93 -24.66 3.78
N VAL A 109 4.29 -25.03 4.90
CA VAL A 109 3.53 -26.29 5.02
C VAL A 109 2.08 -25.97 5.34
N GLU A 110 1.16 -26.46 4.50
CA GLU A 110 -0.28 -26.30 4.69
C GLU A 110 -0.75 -26.83 6.06
N GLY A 111 -1.53 -26.02 6.78
CA GLY A 111 -2.04 -26.36 8.11
C GLY A 111 -1.03 -26.20 9.26
N VAL A 112 0.25 -25.93 9.00
CA VAL A 112 1.29 -25.74 10.02
C VAL A 112 1.85 -24.32 10.01
N THR A 113 2.35 -23.87 8.87
CA THR A 113 2.95 -22.54 8.67
C THR A 113 2.22 -21.72 7.63
N ALA A 114 1.37 -22.36 6.83
CA ALA A 114 0.57 -21.72 5.81
C ALA A 114 -0.88 -22.20 5.86
N LYS A 115 -1.80 -21.35 5.42
CA LYS A 115 -3.22 -21.65 5.26
C LYS A 115 -3.66 -21.17 3.89
N THR A 116 -4.33 -22.06 3.15
CA THR A 116 -4.94 -21.72 1.88
C THR A 116 -6.41 -21.37 2.10
N GLU A 117 -6.81 -20.19 1.70
CA GLU A 117 -8.19 -19.73 1.67
C GLU A 117 -8.61 -19.48 0.23
N VAL A 118 -9.89 -19.70 -0.05
CA VAL A 118 -10.47 -19.35 -1.35
C VAL A 118 -11.23 -18.04 -1.13
N ASP A 119 -10.86 -17.01 -1.86
CA ASP A 119 -11.61 -15.76 -1.87
C ASP A 119 -12.97 -16.01 -2.54
N ASP A 120 -14.04 -15.90 -1.78
CA ASP A 120 -15.42 -16.15 -2.25
C ASP A 120 -15.86 -15.20 -3.37
N GLN A 121 -15.23 -14.03 -3.50
CA GLN A 121 -15.56 -13.04 -4.53
C GLN A 121 -14.83 -13.29 -5.84
N THR A 122 -13.55 -13.64 -5.78
CA THR A 122 -12.69 -13.80 -6.95
C THR A 122 -12.48 -15.26 -7.35
N GLY A 123 -12.78 -16.21 -6.45
CA GLY A 123 -12.52 -17.64 -6.63
C GLY A 123 -11.03 -18.00 -6.63
N LYS A 124 -10.15 -17.04 -6.33
CA LYS A 124 -8.70 -17.27 -6.29
C LYS A 124 -8.30 -17.93 -4.98
N LYS A 125 -7.35 -18.84 -5.08
CA LYS A 125 -6.70 -19.43 -3.90
C LYS A 125 -5.64 -18.47 -3.41
N GLU A 126 -5.74 -18.03 -2.15
CA GLU A 126 -4.77 -17.21 -1.48
C GLU A 126 -4.07 -18.03 -0.40
N VAL A 127 -2.74 -18.01 -0.41
CA VAL A 127 -1.92 -18.67 0.60
C VAL A 127 -1.40 -17.64 1.56
N SER A 128 -1.79 -17.76 2.82
CA SER A 128 -1.36 -16.87 3.91
C SER A 128 -0.43 -17.60 4.86
N ILE A 129 0.62 -16.92 5.33
CA ILE A 129 1.52 -17.43 6.37
C ILE A 129 0.85 -17.23 7.74
N ILE A 130 0.73 -18.33 8.48
CA ILE A 130 0.13 -18.36 9.81
C ILE A 130 1.19 -18.51 10.91
N GLU A 131 0.84 -18.11 12.12
CA GLU A 131 1.70 -18.32 13.27
C GLU A 131 1.79 -19.83 13.60
N THR A 132 3.01 -20.36 13.65
CA THR A 132 3.25 -21.76 14.02
C THR A 132 3.70 -21.86 15.47
N LYS A 133 3.27 -22.92 16.14
CA LYS A 133 3.76 -23.30 17.47
C LYS A 133 5.15 -23.95 17.41
N ASP A 134 5.52 -24.47 16.27
CA ASP A 134 6.81 -25.11 16.03
C ASP A 134 7.86 -24.06 15.64
N LYS A 135 8.65 -23.66 16.61
CA LYS A 135 9.72 -22.66 16.44
C LYS A 135 10.91 -23.15 15.58
N THR A 136 10.93 -24.42 15.21
CA THR A 136 11.98 -24.97 14.33
C THR A 136 11.71 -24.65 12.86
N LYS A 137 10.48 -24.33 12.50
CA LYS A 137 10.09 -23.99 11.14
C LYS A 137 10.10 -22.49 10.93
N MET A 138 10.88 -22.05 9.95
CA MET A 138 11.03 -20.64 9.58
C MET A 138 10.65 -20.46 8.11
N PRO A 139 9.37 -20.11 7.82
CA PRO A 139 8.93 -19.92 6.45
C PRO A 139 9.82 -18.91 5.72
N SER A 140 10.37 -19.32 4.60
CA SER A 140 11.23 -18.48 3.75
C SER A 140 11.00 -18.76 2.28
N ALA A 141 11.40 -17.79 1.45
CA ALA A 141 11.38 -17.88 0.00
C ALA A 141 12.81 -17.72 -0.52
N HIS A 142 13.24 -18.62 -1.38
CA HIS A 142 14.52 -18.59 -2.04
C HIS A 142 14.32 -18.29 -3.52
N ILE A 143 15.12 -17.41 -4.06
CA ILE A 143 15.24 -17.22 -5.51
C ILE A 143 16.48 -18.02 -5.92
N VAL A 144 16.31 -18.97 -6.81
CA VAL A 144 17.38 -19.85 -7.30
C VAL A 144 17.62 -19.62 -8.79
N ASP A 145 18.87 -19.89 -9.22
CA ASP A 145 19.23 -19.90 -10.63
C ASP A 145 18.87 -21.23 -11.32
N GLU A 146 19.21 -21.36 -12.60
CA GLU A 146 18.98 -22.59 -13.38
C GLU A 146 19.79 -23.79 -12.84
N GLU A 147 20.90 -23.53 -12.13
CA GLU A 147 21.77 -24.55 -11.53
C GLU A 147 21.31 -24.98 -10.12
N GLY A 148 20.32 -24.29 -9.55
CA GLY A 148 19.77 -24.52 -8.21
C GLY A 148 20.54 -23.79 -7.09
N ASN A 149 21.44 -22.87 -7.41
CA ASN A 149 22.11 -22.06 -6.39
C ASN A 149 21.18 -20.97 -5.88
N ILE A 150 21.20 -20.72 -4.57
CA ILE A 150 20.37 -19.68 -3.96
C ILE A 150 20.99 -18.31 -4.24
N LEU A 151 20.29 -17.49 -5.01
CA LEU A 151 20.66 -16.10 -5.32
C LEU A 151 20.25 -15.15 -4.19
N ARG A 152 19.05 -15.34 -3.66
CA ARG A 152 18.50 -14.49 -2.60
C ARG A 152 17.54 -15.27 -1.71
N THR A 153 17.53 -14.92 -0.42
CA THR A 153 16.60 -15.48 0.57
C THR A 153 15.76 -14.35 1.18
N TYR A 154 14.45 -14.59 1.28
CA TYR A 154 13.50 -13.70 1.91
C TYR A 154 12.75 -14.43 3.02
N ASN A 155 12.69 -13.85 4.22
CA ASN A 155 11.87 -14.38 5.30
C ASN A 155 10.41 -13.99 5.08
N LEU A 156 9.51 -14.93 5.32
CA LEU A 156 8.07 -14.72 5.18
C LEU A 156 7.45 -14.43 6.55
N PRO A 157 7.00 -13.20 6.80
CA PRO A 157 6.37 -12.85 8.07
C PRO A 157 4.97 -13.45 8.20
N VAL A 158 4.48 -13.58 9.43
CA VAL A 158 3.10 -13.98 9.71
C VAL A 158 2.13 -12.99 9.06
N LYS A 159 1.03 -13.49 8.52
CA LYS A 159 0.02 -12.76 7.74
C LYS A 159 0.51 -12.26 6.36
N ALA A 160 1.65 -12.75 5.87
CA ALA A 160 2.04 -12.52 4.49
C ALA A 160 1.14 -13.33 3.56
N LEU A 161 0.55 -12.66 2.57
CA LEU A 161 -0.20 -13.28 1.47
C LEU A 161 0.76 -13.51 0.31
N LEU A 162 0.98 -14.76 -0.05
CA LEU A 162 1.90 -15.14 -1.12
C LEU A 162 1.26 -14.81 -2.48
N VAL A 163 2.04 -14.15 -3.36
CA VAL A 163 1.55 -13.75 -4.69
C VAL A 163 1.77 -14.83 -5.73
N HIS A 164 2.89 -15.56 -5.60
CA HIS A 164 3.31 -16.60 -6.55
C HIS A 164 3.26 -17.99 -5.92
N THR A 165 3.07 -18.99 -6.75
CA THR A 165 3.16 -20.40 -6.36
C THR A 165 4.62 -20.88 -6.36
N ASP A 166 4.88 -21.95 -5.61
CA ASP A 166 6.20 -22.60 -5.60
C ASP A 166 6.62 -23.04 -7.00
N GLY A 167 7.91 -22.89 -7.32
CA GLY A 167 8.48 -23.23 -8.62
C GLY A 167 8.21 -22.25 -9.75
N THR A 168 7.55 -21.10 -9.50
CA THR A 168 7.29 -20.07 -10.51
C THR A 168 8.55 -19.28 -10.82
N ASP A 169 8.78 -18.98 -12.11
CA ASP A 169 9.83 -18.06 -12.54
C ASP A 169 9.37 -16.63 -12.27
N VAL A 170 10.18 -15.88 -11.54
CA VAL A 170 9.87 -14.50 -11.11
C VAL A 170 10.89 -13.53 -11.66
N LYS A 171 10.45 -12.28 -11.85
CA LYS A 171 11.24 -11.20 -12.45
C LYS A 171 11.58 -10.14 -11.42
N VAL A 172 12.57 -9.32 -11.76
CA VAL A 172 12.89 -8.12 -10.96
C VAL A 172 11.69 -7.16 -10.97
N GLY A 173 11.26 -6.76 -9.78
CA GLY A 173 10.10 -5.89 -9.61
C GLY A 173 8.79 -6.61 -9.29
N ASP A 174 8.75 -7.94 -9.40
CA ASP A 174 7.57 -8.70 -8.98
C ASP A 174 7.36 -8.62 -7.47
N SER A 175 6.11 -8.70 -7.05
CA SER A 175 5.74 -8.74 -5.64
C SER A 175 5.83 -10.15 -5.12
N LEU A 176 6.70 -10.42 -4.13
CA LEU A 176 6.82 -11.74 -3.52
C LEU A 176 5.62 -12.05 -2.62
N PHE A 177 5.33 -11.15 -1.71
CA PHE A 177 4.15 -11.22 -0.86
C PHE A 177 3.61 -9.82 -0.55
N THR A 178 2.37 -9.78 -0.15
CA THR A 178 1.71 -8.58 0.38
C THR A 178 1.25 -8.82 1.80
N GLN A 179 1.33 -7.79 2.63
CA GLN A 179 0.83 -7.83 4.00
C GLN A 179 -0.06 -6.62 4.21
N THR A 180 -1.29 -6.84 4.65
CA THR A 180 -2.21 -5.74 4.96
C THR A 180 -1.69 -4.98 6.17
N ARG A 181 -1.50 -3.67 6.02
CA ARG A 181 -1.22 -2.78 7.15
C ARG A 181 -2.51 -2.54 7.91
N SER A 182 -2.57 -2.95 9.17
CA SER A 182 -3.63 -2.49 10.06
C SER A 182 -3.33 -1.04 10.43
N PHE A 183 -3.94 -0.10 9.71
CA PHE A 183 -4.10 1.24 10.28
C PHE A 183 -5.01 1.06 11.49
N GLY A 184 -4.52 1.42 12.68
CA GLY A 184 -5.22 1.21 13.93
C GLY A 184 -6.72 1.52 13.83
N THR A 185 -7.48 1.31 14.86
CA THR A 185 -8.96 1.41 14.99
C THR A 185 -9.65 2.66 14.42
N ALA A 186 -8.94 3.47 13.63
CA ALA A 186 -9.41 4.70 12.95
C ALA A 186 -10.40 4.44 11.81
N GLY A 187 -11.11 3.37 11.79
CA GLY A 187 -12.15 3.01 10.83
C GLY A 187 -13.03 1.90 11.35
N ASP A 188 -12.98 1.64 12.65
CA ASP A 188 -13.78 0.59 13.26
C ASP A 188 -15.26 0.93 13.16
N ILE A 189 -16.04 -0.08 12.83
CA ILE A 189 -17.51 0.03 12.74
C ILE A 189 -18.02 0.33 14.14
N THR A 190 -18.85 1.35 14.28
CA THR A 190 -19.55 1.66 15.54
C THR A 190 -20.27 0.41 16.02
N GLY A 191 -19.86 -0.12 17.17
CA GLY A 191 -20.41 -1.33 17.79
C GLY A 191 -21.04 -1.05 19.16
N GLY A 192 -21.53 -2.11 19.82
CA GLY A 192 -22.09 -2.03 21.15
C GLY A 192 -23.41 -1.25 21.25
N LEU A 193 -23.65 -0.63 22.41
CA LEU A 193 -24.90 0.09 22.69
C LEU A 193 -25.23 1.20 21.68
N PRO A 194 -24.31 2.05 21.25
CA PRO A 194 -24.61 3.07 20.24
C PRO A 194 -25.15 2.48 18.94
N ARG A 195 -24.57 1.37 18.48
CA ARG A 195 -25.04 0.72 17.24
C ARG A 195 -26.42 0.08 17.42
N VAL A 196 -26.66 -0.54 18.57
CA VAL A 196 -27.96 -1.13 18.89
C VAL A 196 -29.05 -0.04 18.90
N THR A 197 -28.78 1.12 19.51
CA THR A 197 -29.69 2.25 19.55
C THR A 197 -29.97 2.79 18.14
N GLU A 198 -28.95 2.97 17.30
CA GLU A 198 -29.10 3.40 15.90
C GLU A 198 -30.02 2.45 15.12
N LEU A 199 -29.85 1.14 15.28
CA LEU A 199 -30.63 0.13 14.56
C LEU A 199 -32.08 0.06 15.04
N PHE A 200 -32.30 0.02 16.35
CA PHE A 200 -33.67 -0.12 16.91
C PHE A 200 -34.50 1.16 16.82
N GLU A 201 -33.86 2.32 16.88
CA GLU A 201 -34.53 3.60 16.75
C GLU A 201 -34.56 4.11 15.32
N ALA A 202 -34.00 3.34 14.36
CA ALA A 202 -33.89 3.71 12.93
C ALA A 202 -33.31 5.12 12.72
N ARG A 203 -32.29 5.47 13.53
CA ARG A 203 -31.57 6.75 13.41
C ARG A 203 -30.56 6.65 12.27
N ASN A 204 -30.28 7.80 11.66
CA ASN A 204 -29.17 7.88 10.71
C ASN A 204 -27.85 7.58 11.43
N PRO A 205 -26.99 6.71 10.89
CA PRO A 205 -25.70 6.40 11.48
C PRO A 205 -24.78 7.63 11.49
N SER A 206 -23.87 7.68 12.48
CA SER A 206 -22.88 8.76 12.58
C SER A 206 -21.94 8.80 11.38
N ASN A 207 -21.63 7.64 10.81
CA ASN A 207 -20.82 7.49 9.58
C ASN A 207 -21.63 6.71 8.54
N PRO A 208 -22.53 7.37 7.78
CA PRO A 208 -23.31 6.70 6.75
C PRO A 208 -22.41 6.32 5.55
N ALA A 209 -22.72 5.19 4.94
CA ALA A 209 -22.15 4.87 3.65
C ALA A 209 -22.59 5.92 2.60
N ILE A 210 -21.65 6.31 1.75
CA ILE A 210 -21.93 7.21 0.64
C ILE A 210 -22.39 6.37 -0.55
N VAL A 211 -23.60 6.65 -1.03
CA VAL A 211 -24.22 5.92 -2.14
C VAL A 211 -24.28 6.85 -3.36
N ALA A 212 -23.92 6.31 -4.53
CA ALA A 212 -24.08 7.03 -5.79
C ALA A 212 -25.56 7.29 -6.05
N GLU A 213 -25.91 8.54 -6.34
CA GLU A 213 -27.28 8.97 -6.66
C GLU A 213 -27.56 9.02 -8.17
N ILE A 214 -26.49 8.97 -8.97
CA ILE A 214 -26.58 8.97 -10.43
C ILE A 214 -25.68 7.90 -11.03
N ASP A 215 -26.05 7.37 -12.18
CA ASP A 215 -25.20 6.48 -12.97
C ASP A 215 -24.19 7.29 -13.78
N GLY A 216 -22.94 6.84 -13.82
CA GLY A 216 -21.92 7.57 -14.57
C GLY A 216 -20.50 7.06 -14.36
N GLU A 217 -19.56 7.80 -14.93
CA GLU A 217 -18.13 7.57 -14.76
C GLU A 217 -17.62 8.22 -13.49
N VAL A 218 -16.86 7.46 -12.70
CA VAL A 218 -16.29 7.93 -11.44
C VAL A 218 -14.91 8.52 -11.67
N THR A 219 -14.69 9.73 -11.22
CA THR A 219 -13.40 10.42 -11.26
C THR A 219 -12.94 10.80 -9.86
N PHE A 220 -11.64 10.61 -9.58
CA PHE A 220 -11.04 10.97 -8.30
C PHE A 220 -10.56 12.43 -8.33
N GLY A 221 -11.08 13.23 -7.42
CA GLY A 221 -10.68 14.62 -7.23
C GLY A 221 -9.59 14.79 -6.18
N ARG A 222 -9.44 16.03 -5.71
CA ARG A 222 -8.43 16.42 -4.72
C ARG A 222 -8.82 15.98 -3.31
N ILE A 223 -7.81 15.84 -2.43
CA ILE A 223 -8.06 15.68 -0.99
C ILE A 223 -8.36 17.07 -0.41
N LYS A 224 -9.53 17.21 0.21
CA LYS A 224 -9.99 18.44 0.88
C LYS A 224 -10.23 18.14 2.36
N ARG A 225 -9.48 18.75 3.26
CA ARG A 225 -9.62 18.62 4.72
C ARG A 225 -9.60 17.14 5.21
N GLY A 226 -8.72 16.31 4.63
CA GLY A 226 -8.61 14.90 4.96
C GLY A 226 -9.61 13.98 4.25
N ASN A 227 -10.58 14.50 3.50
CA ASN A 227 -11.53 13.72 2.72
C ASN A 227 -11.19 13.78 1.24
N ARG A 228 -11.34 12.68 0.53
CA ARG A 228 -11.16 12.63 -0.91
C ARG A 228 -12.45 13.04 -1.63
N GLU A 229 -12.34 14.00 -2.54
CA GLU A 229 -13.43 14.36 -3.45
C GLU A 229 -13.56 13.27 -4.53
N LEU A 230 -14.76 12.82 -4.76
CA LEU A 230 -15.12 11.83 -5.77
C LEU A 230 -16.25 12.41 -6.60
N SER A 231 -16.10 12.48 -7.92
CA SER A 231 -17.14 13.01 -8.81
C SER A 231 -17.64 11.91 -9.73
N ILE A 232 -18.96 11.87 -9.91
CA ILE A 232 -19.64 10.98 -10.85
C ILE A 232 -20.20 11.83 -11.98
N THR A 233 -19.80 11.53 -13.21
CA THR A 233 -20.28 12.24 -14.41
C THR A 233 -21.23 11.33 -15.18
N SER A 234 -22.48 11.73 -15.28
CA SER A 234 -23.49 11.01 -16.07
C SER A 234 -23.22 11.13 -17.57
N LYS A 235 -23.74 10.21 -18.35
CA LYS A 235 -23.74 10.28 -19.82
C LYS A 235 -24.42 11.54 -20.38
N LEU A 236 -25.29 12.17 -19.62
CA LEU A 236 -25.97 13.43 -19.95
C LEU A 236 -25.18 14.69 -19.55
N GLY A 237 -23.98 14.53 -18.96
CA GLY A 237 -23.13 15.64 -18.52
C GLY A 237 -23.47 16.17 -17.12
N GLU A 238 -24.36 15.55 -16.37
CA GLU A 238 -24.62 15.88 -14.97
C GLU A 238 -23.45 15.41 -14.10
N VAL A 239 -22.94 16.27 -13.20
CA VAL A 239 -21.83 15.94 -12.31
C VAL A 239 -22.28 16.04 -10.86
N LYS A 240 -22.13 14.97 -10.10
CA LYS A 240 -22.30 14.97 -8.64
C LYS A 240 -20.97 14.67 -7.94
N SER A 241 -20.66 15.49 -6.92
CA SER A 241 -19.42 15.36 -6.14
C SER A 241 -19.72 14.90 -4.72
N TYR A 242 -18.93 13.96 -4.24
CA TYR A 242 -19.01 13.38 -2.90
C TYR A 242 -17.68 13.57 -2.19
N LEU A 243 -17.71 13.80 -0.88
CA LEU A 243 -16.51 13.84 -0.04
C LEU A 243 -16.43 12.56 0.76
N ILE A 244 -15.47 11.72 0.46
CA ILE A 244 -15.27 10.42 1.10
C ILE A 244 -14.15 10.55 2.13
N PRO A 245 -14.42 10.19 3.40
CA PRO A 245 -13.41 10.20 4.47
C PRO A 245 -12.31 9.18 4.26
#